data_023ea3d92236e79af91b6e1ea8423255
#
_entry.id   023ea3d92236e79af91b6e1ea8423255
#
_cell.length_a   1.000
_cell.length_b   1.000
_cell.length_c   1.000
_cell.angle_alpha   90.00
_cell.angle_beta   90.00
_cell.angle_gamma   90.00
#
_symmetry.space_group_name_H-M   'P 1'
#
loop_
_entity.id
_entity.type
_entity.pdbx_description
1 polymer ?
#
loop_
_entity_poly.entity_id
_entity_poly.type
_entity_poly.pdbx_seq_one_letter_code
_entity_poly.pdbx_strand_id
1 'polypeptide(L)'
;MTRKTFMSALMRGLLLEGDGNAVVYPETQQGYLKDLHIIPPGRFSFIPNGYGYQIYVDGKVYDPDELLHFVINPDATYPWKGCGYRAVLKDVANGLKQASTTKKGFMESKWKPSVIVKVDSMSDELSNKEGRKEILKSYVENTEAGEPWVIPADTFDVEVVKPLSLNDLAISDSVTLDKKTVASILDVPSFV
;
A
#
# COMPACT_ATOMS: atom_id res chain seq x y z
N MET A 1 27.01 15.50 8.72
CA MET A 1 25.88 14.51 8.92
C MET A 1 26.39 13.39 9.83
N THR A 2 25.54 12.77 10.71
CA THR A 2 26.00 11.59 11.48
C THR A 2 26.09 10.37 10.56
N ARG A 3 26.97 9.40 10.90
CA ARG A 3 27.11 8.16 10.13
C ARG A 3 25.78 7.42 9.95
N LYS A 4 24.95 7.35 11.00
CA LYS A 4 23.64 6.69 10.96
C LYS A 4 22.71 7.39 9.98
N THR A 5 22.62 8.71 10.05
CA THR A 5 21.76 9.51 9.15
C THR A 5 22.22 9.40 7.70
N PHE A 6 23.54 9.41 7.46
CA PHE A 6 24.12 9.25 6.14
C PHE A 6 23.73 7.88 5.54
N MET A 7 23.97 6.80 6.27
CA MET A 7 23.63 5.45 5.80
C MET A 7 22.12 5.27 5.54
N SER A 8 21.28 5.82 6.43
CA SER A 8 19.82 5.77 6.23
C SER A 8 19.38 6.55 4.99
N ALA A 9 19.94 7.72 4.74
CA ALA A 9 19.63 8.53 3.57
C ALA A 9 20.12 7.86 2.27
N LEU A 10 21.33 7.30 2.30
CA LEU A 10 21.90 6.56 1.17
C LEU A 10 21.04 5.34 0.82
N MET A 11 20.68 4.52 1.81
CA MET A 11 19.87 3.32 1.61
C MET A 11 18.46 3.66 1.13
N ARG A 12 17.84 4.72 1.67
CA ARG A 12 16.56 5.20 1.21
C ARG A 12 16.62 5.65 -0.26
N GLY A 13 17.62 6.43 -0.63
CA GLY A 13 17.87 6.83 -2.02
C GLY A 13 18.03 5.62 -2.92
N LEU A 14 18.85 4.67 -2.54
CA LEU A 14 19.17 3.48 -3.31
C LEU A 14 17.94 2.56 -3.51
N LEU A 15 17.18 2.29 -2.44
CA LEU A 15 16.06 1.32 -2.49
C LEU A 15 14.78 1.90 -3.08
N LEU A 16 14.46 3.17 -2.78
CA LEU A 16 13.15 3.73 -3.06
C LEU A 16 13.15 4.86 -4.11
N GLU A 17 14.04 5.83 -3.95
CA GLU A 17 13.97 7.08 -4.71
C GLU A 17 14.85 7.07 -5.97
N GLY A 18 15.99 6.40 -5.91
CA GLY A 18 17.00 6.36 -6.97
C GLY A 18 16.87 5.20 -7.97
N ASP A 19 15.78 4.45 -7.87
CA ASP A 19 15.52 3.29 -8.74
C ASP A 19 16.72 2.33 -8.85
N GLY A 20 17.25 1.94 -7.70
CA GLY A 20 18.39 1.04 -7.61
C GLY A 20 19.75 1.72 -7.75
N ASN A 21 19.80 3.05 -7.79
CA ASN A 21 21.04 3.81 -7.95
C ASN A 21 21.18 4.85 -6.82
N ALA A 22 22.39 5.02 -6.31
CA ALA A 22 22.71 6.14 -5.44
C ALA A 22 24.11 6.66 -5.78
N VAL A 23 24.25 7.97 -5.82
CA VAL A 23 25.50 8.65 -6.17
C VAL A 23 25.92 9.54 -5.02
N VAL A 24 27.19 9.45 -4.66
CA VAL A 24 27.80 10.24 -3.59
C VAL A 24 29.03 10.97 -4.13
N TYR A 25 29.09 12.26 -3.88
CA TYR A 25 30.27 13.07 -4.21
C TYR A 25 31.26 13.05 -3.04
N PRO A 26 32.48 12.55 -3.25
CA PRO A 26 33.55 12.61 -2.26
C PRO A 26 34.23 13.98 -2.32
N GLU A 27 34.10 14.78 -1.26
CA GLU A 27 34.89 16.00 -1.10
C GLU A 27 36.29 15.63 -0.58
N THR A 28 37.34 15.94 -1.38
CA THR A 28 38.70 15.66 -1.00
C THR A 28 39.47 16.94 -0.77
N GLN A 29 40.38 16.93 0.22
CA GLN A 29 41.31 18.02 0.50
C GLN A 29 42.72 17.47 0.66
N GLN A 30 43.64 17.96 -0.14
CA GLN A 30 45.06 17.51 -0.14
C GLN A 30 45.22 15.98 -0.34
N GLY A 31 44.32 15.36 -1.12
CA GLY A 31 44.33 13.92 -1.37
C GLY A 31 43.64 13.07 -0.29
N TYR A 32 43.13 13.67 0.77
CA TYR A 32 42.39 12.97 1.82
C TYR A 32 40.91 13.25 1.72
N LEU A 33 40.10 12.24 2.04
CA LEU A 33 38.63 12.37 2.09
C LEU A 33 38.27 13.30 3.25
N LYS A 34 37.55 14.40 2.94
CA LYS A 34 37.08 15.39 3.91
C LYS A 34 35.61 15.14 4.27
N ASP A 35 34.75 14.99 3.30
CA ASP A 35 33.32 14.76 3.53
C ASP A 35 32.68 13.94 2.35
N LEU A 36 31.48 13.43 2.56
CA LEU A 36 30.70 12.67 1.61
C LEU A 36 29.33 13.32 1.44
N HIS A 37 28.98 13.72 0.22
CA HIS A 37 27.73 14.38 -0.10
C HIS A 37 26.84 13.48 -0.95
N ILE A 38 25.68 13.06 -0.42
CA ILE A 38 24.69 12.29 -1.20
C ILE A 38 24.06 13.22 -2.21
N ILE A 39 24.09 12.83 -3.48
CA ILE A 39 23.41 13.53 -4.56
C ILE A 39 21.97 13.03 -4.64
N PRO A 40 20.97 13.91 -4.52
CA PRO A 40 19.57 13.51 -4.64
C PRO A 40 19.26 12.85 -6.00
N PRO A 41 18.43 11.80 -6.06
CA PRO A 41 18.17 11.04 -7.29
C PRO A 41 17.65 11.86 -8.47
N GLY A 42 16.94 12.95 -8.22
CA GLY A 42 16.46 13.85 -9.29
C GLY A 42 17.52 14.78 -9.87
N ARG A 43 18.75 14.79 -9.34
CA ARG A 43 19.83 15.69 -9.75
C ARG A 43 20.94 15.02 -10.56
N PHE A 44 20.89 13.72 -10.72
CA PHE A 44 21.84 12.99 -11.55
C PHE A 44 21.15 12.15 -12.63
N SER A 45 21.86 11.91 -13.72
CA SER A 45 21.46 10.99 -14.79
C SER A 45 22.69 10.30 -15.38
N PHE A 46 22.49 9.14 -16.00
CA PHE A 46 23.56 8.38 -16.62
C PHE A 46 23.56 8.59 -18.13
N ILE A 47 24.72 8.89 -18.68
CA ILE A 47 24.94 9.06 -20.11
C ILE A 47 25.81 7.90 -20.59
N PRO A 48 25.29 7.01 -21.47
CA PRO A 48 26.11 5.97 -22.08
C PRO A 48 27.26 6.58 -22.88
N ASN A 49 28.47 6.07 -22.71
CA ASN A 49 29.66 6.51 -23.42
C ASN A 49 30.47 5.29 -23.90
N GLY A 50 30.31 4.91 -25.14
CA GLY A 50 30.92 3.71 -25.68
C GLY A 50 30.56 2.44 -24.93
N TYR A 51 31.55 1.77 -24.32
CA TYR A 51 31.35 0.59 -23.47
C TYR A 51 31.12 0.92 -21.98
N GLY A 52 31.16 2.20 -21.63
CA GLY A 52 31.00 2.69 -20.27
C GLY A 52 29.86 3.69 -20.14
N TYR A 53 29.93 4.50 -19.13
CA TYR A 53 28.96 5.55 -18.84
C TYR A 53 29.63 6.74 -18.16
N GLN A 54 28.95 7.87 -18.20
CA GLN A 54 29.29 9.07 -17.45
C GLN A 54 28.10 9.48 -16.58
N ILE A 55 28.33 10.20 -15.52
CA ILE A 55 27.33 10.66 -14.58
C ILE A 55 27.17 12.18 -14.75
N TYR A 56 25.98 12.58 -15.19
CA TYR A 56 25.62 13.99 -15.28
C TYR A 56 24.98 14.44 -13.97
N VAL A 57 25.51 15.50 -13.37
CA VAL A 57 25.01 16.11 -12.12
C VAL A 57 24.96 17.62 -12.32
N ASP A 58 23.77 18.21 -12.23
CA ASP A 58 23.55 19.66 -12.18
C ASP A 58 24.31 20.47 -13.26
N GLY A 59 24.36 20.01 -14.48
CA GLY A 59 25.03 20.71 -15.59
C GLY A 59 26.50 20.30 -15.81
N LYS A 60 27.06 19.43 -15.00
CA LYS A 60 28.42 18.95 -15.12
C LYS A 60 28.45 17.43 -15.34
N VAL A 61 29.35 16.99 -16.20
CA VAL A 61 29.59 15.56 -16.47
C VAL A 61 30.81 15.12 -15.65
N TYR A 62 30.66 13.98 -14.98
CA TYR A 62 31.69 13.32 -14.18
C TYR A 62 31.99 11.94 -14.73
N ASP A 63 33.23 11.53 -14.66
CA ASP A 63 33.58 10.14 -14.88
C ASP A 63 33.24 9.27 -13.66
N PRO A 64 32.97 7.97 -13.86
CA PRO A 64 32.59 7.07 -12.77
C PRO A 64 33.60 7.04 -11.61
N ASP A 65 34.87 7.26 -11.90
CA ASP A 65 35.95 7.24 -10.90
C ASP A 65 36.00 8.51 -10.03
N GLU A 66 35.30 9.57 -10.42
CA GLU A 66 35.21 10.82 -9.65
C GLU A 66 34.11 10.79 -8.60
N LEU A 67 33.19 9.83 -8.68
CA LEU A 67 32.03 9.70 -7.80
C LEU A 67 31.92 8.29 -7.22
N LEU A 68 31.26 8.16 -6.07
CA LEU A 68 30.92 6.86 -5.55
C LEU A 68 29.50 6.50 -6.05
N HIS A 69 29.44 5.53 -6.96
CA HIS A 69 28.18 5.04 -7.50
C HIS A 69 27.83 3.67 -6.90
N PHE A 70 26.67 3.59 -6.27
CA PHE A 70 26.12 2.38 -5.69
C PHE A 70 24.97 1.89 -6.55
N VAL A 71 24.98 0.59 -6.86
CA VAL A 71 24.00 -0.05 -7.75
C VAL A 71 23.41 -1.28 -7.05
N ILE A 72 22.10 -1.43 -7.11
CA ILE A 72 21.38 -2.64 -6.70
C ILE A 72 20.66 -3.22 -7.92
N ASN A 73 20.63 -4.54 -8.02
CA ASN A 73 20.02 -5.28 -9.13
C ASN A 73 20.43 -4.70 -10.48
N PRO A 74 21.69 -4.85 -10.89
CA PRO A 74 22.19 -4.28 -12.14
C PRO A 74 21.37 -4.78 -13.34
N ASP A 75 21.06 -3.86 -14.25
CA ASP A 75 20.36 -4.16 -15.49
C ASP A 75 21.22 -5.06 -16.39
N ALA A 76 20.58 -6.03 -17.05
CA ALA A 76 21.29 -7.00 -17.90
C ALA A 76 21.97 -6.36 -19.13
N THR A 77 21.41 -5.26 -19.64
CA THR A 77 21.93 -4.55 -20.82
C THR A 77 22.92 -3.47 -20.41
N TYR A 78 22.64 -2.78 -19.32
CA TYR A 78 23.45 -1.68 -18.79
C TYR A 78 23.85 -1.95 -17.34
N PRO A 79 24.92 -2.72 -17.08
CA PRO A 79 25.27 -3.18 -15.73
C PRO A 79 25.56 -2.06 -14.71
N TRP A 80 25.83 -0.86 -15.18
CA TRP A 80 25.97 0.31 -14.31
C TRP A 80 24.65 0.94 -13.89
N LYS A 81 23.53 0.52 -14.48
CA LYS A 81 22.21 1.00 -14.13
C LYS A 81 21.54 0.00 -13.20
N GLY A 82 21.10 0.45 -12.05
CA GLY A 82 20.33 -0.37 -11.12
C GLY A 82 18.88 -0.48 -11.52
N CYS A 83 18.24 -1.52 -11.01
CA CYS A 83 16.78 -1.70 -11.07
C CYS A 83 16.26 -1.67 -9.63
N GLY A 84 15.50 -0.63 -9.30
CA GLY A 84 14.97 -0.44 -7.96
C GLY A 84 13.75 -1.31 -7.67
N TYR A 85 13.43 -1.40 -6.40
CA TYR A 85 12.27 -2.19 -5.93
C TYR A 85 10.94 -1.47 -6.09
N ARG A 86 10.94 -0.19 -6.46
CA ARG A 86 9.73 0.64 -6.52
C ARG A 86 8.68 0.10 -7.48
N ALA A 87 9.10 -0.36 -8.65
CA ALA A 87 8.20 -0.92 -9.65
C ALA A 87 7.55 -2.21 -9.15
N VAL A 88 8.35 -3.13 -8.60
CA VAL A 88 7.89 -4.43 -8.10
C VAL A 88 7.01 -4.28 -6.86
N LEU A 89 7.35 -3.36 -5.95
CA LEU A 89 6.58 -3.11 -4.72
C LEU A 89 5.28 -2.35 -4.96
N LYS A 90 5.13 -1.68 -6.11
CA LYS A 90 3.96 -0.85 -6.41
C LYS A 90 2.66 -1.65 -6.40
N ASP A 91 2.66 -2.82 -7.00
CA ASP A 91 1.46 -3.66 -7.11
C ASP A 91 1.07 -4.25 -5.76
N VAL A 92 2.06 -4.70 -4.98
CA VAL A 92 1.85 -5.20 -3.61
C VAL A 92 1.33 -4.07 -2.69
N ALA A 93 1.90 -2.87 -2.80
CA ALA A 93 1.46 -1.70 -2.03
C ALA A 93 0.02 -1.29 -2.40
N ASN A 94 -0.36 -1.37 -3.68
CA ASN A 94 -1.71 -1.12 -4.14
C ASN A 94 -2.69 -2.18 -3.60
N GLY A 95 -2.31 -3.45 -3.62
CA GLY A 95 -3.08 -4.55 -3.03
C GLY A 95 -3.33 -4.34 -1.53
N LEU A 96 -2.29 -4.01 -0.77
CA LEU A 96 -2.40 -3.69 0.67
C LEU A 96 -3.31 -2.48 0.93
N LYS A 97 -3.22 -1.44 0.11
CA LYS A 97 -4.09 -0.26 0.21
C LYS A 97 -5.54 -0.63 -0.06
N GLN A 98 -5.79 -1.44 -1.09
CA GLN A 98 -7.14 -1.90 -1.43
C GLN A 98 -7.72 -2.79 -0.33
N ALA A 99 -6.96 -3.74 0.20
CA ALA A 99 -7.36 -4.58 1.34
C ALA A 99 -7.71 -3.73 2.58
N SER A 100 -6.89 -2.73 2.89
CA SER A 100 -7.15 -1.79 3.99
C SER A 100 -8.43 -0.98 3.76
N THR A 101 -8.66 -0.49 2.54
CA THR A 101 -9.87 0.26 2.18
C THR A 101 -11.11 -0.63 2.26
N THR A 102 -11.03 -1.87 1.76
CA THR A 102 -12.13 -2.85 1.84
C THR A 102 -12.45 -3.19 3.29
N LYS A 103 -11.42 -3.44 4.12
CA LYS A 103 -11.59 -3.67 5.55
C LYS A 103 -12.28 -2.50 6.24
N LYS A 104 -11.82 -1.27 5.95
CA LYS A 104 -12.41 -0.05 6.50
C LYS A 104 -13.87 0.11 6.07
N GLY A 105 -14.16 0.00 4.77
CA GLY A 105 -15.52 0.06 4.23
C GLY A 105 -16.42 -1.02 4.83
N PHE A 106 -15.87 -2.23 5.03
CA PHE A 106 -16.60 -3.32 5.67
C PHE A 106 -16.93 -3.02 7.15
N MET A 107 -16.03 -2.38 7.88
CA MET A 107 -16.23 -2.01 9.29
C MET A 107 -17.15 -0.79 9.45
N GLU A 108 -17.07 0.17 8.53
CA GLU A 108 -17.88 1.40 8.53
C GLU A 108 -19.26 1.19 7.89
N SER A 109 -19.46 0.10 7.14
CA SER A 109 -20.71 -0.17 6.44
C SER A 109 -21.83 -0.46 7.45
N LYS A 110 -22.69 0.52 7.63
CA LYS A 110 -23.98 0.38 8.34
C LYS A 110 -24.98 -0.51 7.55
N TRP A 111 -24.64 -0.82 6.32
CA TRP A 111 -25.48 -1.56 5.36
C TRP A 111 -25.00 -3.00 5.18
N LYS A 112 -24.92 -3.74 6.28
CA LYS A 112 -24.98 -5.19 6.17
C LYS A 112 -26.44 -5.57 6.40
N PRO A 113 -27.18 -5.98 5.38
CA PRO A 113 -28.48 -6.54 5.64
C PRO A 113 -28.26 -7.85 6.40
N SER A 114 -28.23 -7.75 7.74
CA SER A 114 -28.23 -8.93 8.59
C SER A 114 -29.60 -9.59 8.62
N VAL A 115 -30.60 -8.87 8.11
CA VAL A 115 -32.00 -9.29 8.19
C VAL A 115 -32.72 -8.85 6.93
N ILE A 116 -33.42 -9.77 6.29
CA ILE A 116 -34.38 -9.50 5.22
C ILE A 116 -35.76 -9.67 5.84
N VAL A 117 -36.53 -8.59 5.89
CA VAL A 117 -37.94 -8.63 6.33
C VAL A 117 -38.79 -8.76 5.07
N LYS A 118 -39.47 -9.92 4.88
CA LYS A 118 -40.42 -10.14 3.83
C LYS A 118 -41.79 -9.76 4.39
N VAL A 119 -42.46 -8.86 3.74
CA VAL A 119 -43.80 -8.38 4.12
C VAL A 119 -44.79 -8.77 3.03
N ASP A 120 -46.00 -9.20 3.40
CA ASP A 120 -47.02 -9.55 2.43
C ASP A 120 -47.41 -8.31 1.62
N SER A 121 -47.47 -8.49 0.29
CA SER A 121 -47.68 -7.39 -0.69
C SER A 121 -49.08 -6.77 -0.66
N MET A 122 -49.98 -7.30 0.15
CA MET A 122 -51.34 -6.78 0.28
C MET A 122 -51.54 -5.64 1.30
N SER A 123 -50.47 -5.21 2.01
CA SER A 123 -50.58 -4.07 2.89
C SER A 123 -50.32 -2.76 2.16
N ASP A 124 -51.30 -1.85 2.18
CA ASP A 124 -51.21 -0.50 1.57
C ASP A 124 -50.04 0.34 2.12
N GLU A 125 -49.53 -0.02 3.28
CA GLU A 125 -48.41 0.64 3.96
C GLU A 125 -47.09 0.48 3.23
N LEU A 126 -46.90 -0.56 2.41
CA LEU A 126 -45.64 -0.80 1.64
C LEU A 126 -45.62 -0.09 0.29
N SER A 127 -46.74 0.39 -0.19
CA SER A 127 -46.84 1.10 -1.48
C SER A 127 -46.14 2.45 -1.44
N ASN A 128 -46.03 3.07 -0.28
CA ASN A 128 -45.43 4.40 -0.11
C ASN A 128 -44.04 4.34 0.53
N LYS A 129 -43.14 5.26 0.11
CA LYS A 129 -41.79 5.38 0.62
C LYS A 129 -41.76 5.76 2.11
N GLU A 130 -42.80 6.42 2.58
CA GLU A 130 -43.02 6.83 3.97
C GLU A 130 -43.40 5.65 4.85
N GLY A 131 -44.34 4.81 4.44
CA GLY A 131 -44.73 3.60 5.18
C GLY A 131 -43.58 2.60 5.34
N ARG A 132 -42.75 2.43 4.30
CA ARG A 132 -41.52 1.62 4.42
C ARG A 132 -40.53 2.18 5.43
N LYS A 133 -40.40 3.50 5.54
CA LYS A 133 -39.56 4.14 6.56
C LYS A 133 -40.13 4.00 7.96
N GLU A 134 -41.42 4.03 8.10
CA GLU A 134 -42.09 3.94 9.38
C GLU A 134 -42.01 2.50 9.95
N ILE A 135 -42.15 1.50 9.12
CA ILE A 135 -41.91 0.09 9.46
C ILE A 135 -40.44 -0.13 9.85
N LEU A 136 -39.49 0.37 9.09
CA LEU A 136 -38.07 0.29 9.42
C LEU A 136 -37.75 0.99 10.74
N LYS A 137 -38.35 2.13 11.00
CA LYS A 137 -38.15 2.89 12.23
C LYS A 137 -38.76 2.18 13.45
N SER A 138 -39.93 1.63 13.29
CA SER A 138 -40.65 0.97 14.38
C SER A 138 -40.01 -0.36 14.80
N TYR A 139 -39.49 -1.12 13.86
CA TYR A 139 -39.03 -2.49 14.10
C TYR A 139 -37.50 -2.66 14.05
N VAL A 140 -36.76 -1.78 13.37
CA VAL A 140 -35.32 -1.93 13.18
C VAL A 140 -34.50 -0.87 13.93
N GLU A 141 -34.96 0.40 13.93
CA GLU A 141 -34.19 1.49 14.53
C GLU A 141 -34.44 1.64 16.05
N ASN A 142 -35.56 1.17 16.56
CA ASN A 142 -35.93 1.29 17.99
C ASN A 142 -35.43 0.13 18.85
N THR A 143 -34.77 -0.87 18.28
CA THR A 143 -34.28 -2.03 19.03
C THR A 143 -32.82 -1.78 19.45
N GLU A 144 -32.54 -1.80 20.72
CA GLU A 144 -31.17 -1.74 21.25
C GLU A 144 -30.40 -3.03 20.92
N ALA A 145 -29.09 -2.91 20.85
CA ALA A 145 -28.22 -4.03 20.48
C ALA A 145 -28.34 -5.15 21.55
N GLY A 146 -28.95 -6.26 21.14
CA GLY A 146 -29.11 -7.45 21.98
C GLY A 146 -30.54 -7.71 22.47
N GLU A 147 -31.50 -6.84 22.17
CA GLU A 147 -32.91 -7.11 22.48
C GLU A 147 -33.52 -8.09 21.44
N PRO A 148 -34.37 -9.04 21.92
CA PRO A 148 -35.09 -9.96 21.05
C PRO A 148 -36.16 -9.22 20.26
N TRP A 149 -36.22 -9.42 18.98
CA TRP A 149 -37.28 -8.87 18.14
C TRP A 149 -38.57 -9.66 18.32
N VAL A 150 -39.62 -8.95 18.67
CA VAL A 150 -40.97 -9.52 18.73
C VAL A 150 -41.73 -9.05 17.48
N ILE A 151 -41.97 -9.98 16.55
CA ILE A 151 -42.63 -9.70 15.27
C ILE A 151 -43.89 -10.53 15.18
N PRO A 152 -45.02 -9.95 14.69
CA PRO A 152 -46.23 -10.73 14.43
C PRO A 152 -45.97 -11.80 13.36
N ALA A 153 -46.18 -13.07 13.70
CA ALA A 153 -45.82 -14.20 12.85
C ALA A 153 -46.65 -14.28 11.52
N ASP A 154 -47.80 -13.66 11.52
CA ASP A 154 -48.71 -13.70 10.37
C ASP A 154 -48.44 -12.62 9.31
N THR A 155 -47.58 -11.64 9.61
CA THR A 155 -47.35 -10.46 8.76
C THR A 155 -45.96 -10.39 8.19
N PHE A 156 -44.96 -10.99 8.86
CA PHE A 156 -43.55 -10.86 8.49
C PHE A 156 -42.82 -12.20 8.51
N ASP A 157 -42.13 -12.51 7.44
CA ASP A 157 -41.12 -13.57 7.40
C ASP A 157 -39.73 -12.95 7.46
N VAL A 158 -38.95 -13.35 8.46
CA VAL A 158 -37.62 -12.78 8.73
C VAL A 158 -36.54 -13.79 8.36
N GLU A 159 -35.78 -13.50 7.33
CA GLU A 159 -34.65 -14.30 6.91
C GLU A 159 -33.35 -13.64 7.40
N VAL A 160 -32.63 -14.33 8.25
CA VAL A 160 -31.33 -13.87 8.74
C VAL A 160 -30.27 -14.20 7.70
N VAL A 161 -29.76 -13.18 7.03
CA VAL A 161 -28.60 -13.32 6.15
C VAL A 161 -27.35 -13.32 6.98
N LYS A 162 -26.60 -14.42 6.98
CA LYS A 162 -25.27 -14.44 7.63
C LYS A 162 -24.36 -13.46 6.90
N PRO A 163 -23.94 -12.35 7.54
CA PRO A 163 -23.00 -11.43 6.90
C PRO A 163 -21.69 -12.15 6.69
N LEU A 164 -21.06 -11.95 5.53
CA LEU A 164 -19.70 -12.39 5.25
C LEU A 164 -18.79 -11.86 6.38
N SER A 165 -18.01 -12.74 6.99
CA SER A 165 -17.00 -12.35 7.97
C SER A 165 -15.73 -11.84 7.27
N LEU A 166 -14.87 -11.12 8.00
CA LEU A 166 -13.55 -10.73 7.47
C LEU A 166 -12.69 -11.97 7.14
N ASN A 167 -12.92 -13.09 7.82
CA ASN A 167 -12.28 -14.37 7.51
C ASN A 167 -12.78 -14.96 6.19
N ASP A 168 -14.08 -14.84 5.89
CA ASP A 168 -14.64 -15.32 4.62
C ASP A 168 -14.07 -14.56 3.41
N LEU A 169 -13.64 -13.31 3.62
CA LEU A 169 -12.95 -12.51 2.62
C LEU A 169 -11.44 -12.81 2.53
N ALA A 170 -10.90 -13.68 3.37
CA ALA A 170 -9.48 -14.04 3.44
C ALA A 170 -8.52 -12.81 3.45
N ILE A 171 -8.98 -11.66 3.91
CA ILE A 171 -8.21 -10.41 3.91
C ILE A 171 -6.98 -10.52 4.80
N SER A 172 -7.10 -11.21 5.94
CA SER A 172 -5.97 -11.40 6.86
C SER A 172 -4.86 -12.24 6.24
N ASP A 173 -5.23 -13.29 5.52
CA ASP A 173 -4.27 -14.19 4.86
C ASP A 173 -3.60 -13.48 3.68
N SER A 174 -4.36 -12.72 2.89
CA SER A 174 -3.82 -11.89 1.81
C SER A 174 -2.80 -10.87 2.32
N VAL A 175 -3.12 -10.12 3.39
CA VAL A 175 -2.19 -9.16 3.99
C VAL A 175 -0.92 -9.83 4.52
N THR A 176 -1.05 -11.03 5.10
CA THR A 176 0.11 -11.80 5.58
C THR A 176 0.99 -12.27 4.42
N LEU A 177 0.38 -12.74 3.33
CA LEU A 177 1.09 -13.12 2.11
C LEU A 177 1.82 -11.92 1.50
N ASP A 178 1.16 -10.76 1.40
CA ASP A 178 1.75 -9.53 0.88
C ASP A 178 2.96 -9.07 1.71
N LYS A 179 2.88 -9.15 3.04
CA LYS A 179 4.02 -8.86 3.92
C LYS A 179 5.20 -9.80 3.68
N LYS A 180 4.94 -11.10 3.51
CA LYS A 180 5.99 -12.10 3.19
C LYS A 180 6.59 -11.82 1.81
N THR A 181 5.77 -11.43 0.84
CA THR A 181 6.22 -11.05 -0.50
C THR A 181 7.14 -9.83 -0.46
N VAL A 182 6.76 -8.79 0.30
CA VAL A 182 7.63 -7.60 0.50
C VAL A 182 8.96 -7.98 1.14
N ALA A 183 8.93 -8.81 2.19
CA ALA A 183 10.13 -9.27 2.87
C ALA A 183 11.05 -10.08 1.93
N SER A 184 10.46 -10.95 1.10
CA SER A 184 11.20 -11.74 0.11
C SER A 184 11.81 -10.87 -0.99
N ILE A 185 11.10 -9.85 -1.46
CA ILE A 185 11.62 -8.90 -2.48
C ILE A 185 12.82 -8.13 -1.94
N LEU A 186 12.76 -7.71 -0.67
CA LEU A 186 13.82 -6.94 -0.01
C LEU A 186 14.94 -7.81 0.58
N ASP A 187 14.84 -9.14 0.42
CA ASP A 187 15.77 -10.13 1.01
C ASP A 187 15.94 -9.95 2.53
N VAL A 188 14.83 -9.63 3.21
CA VAL A 188 14.78 -9.45 4.66
C VAL A 188 13.98 -10.59 5.27
N PRO A 189 14.43 -11.19 6.39
CA PRO A 189 13.67 -12.24 7.07
C PRO A 189 12.28 -11.78 7.46
N SER A 190 11.25 -12.49 7.02
CA SER A 190 9.87 -12.25 7.43
C SER A 190 9.62 -12.87 8.81
N PHE A 191 10.00 -12.18 9.88
CA PHE A 191 9.55 -12.55 11.23
C PHE A 191 8.10 -12.11 11.39
N VAL A 192 7.17 -13.02 11.28
CA VAL A 192 5.76 -12.84 11.59
C VAL A 192 5.34 -13.90 12.59
#